data_ca86edb3006ef1379feade55518243a2
#
_entry.id   ca86edb3006ef1379feade55518243a2
#
_cell.length_a   1.000
_cell.length_b   1.000
_cell.length_c   1.000
_cell.angle_alpha   90.00
_cell.angle_beta   90.00
_cell.angle_gamma   90.00
#
_symmetry.space_group_name_H-M   'P 1'
#
loop_
_entity.id
_entity.type
_entity.pdbx_description
1 polymer ?
#
loop_
_entity_poly.entity_id
_entity_poly.type
_entity_poly.pdbx_seq_one_letter_code
_entity_poly.pdbx_strand_id
1 'polypeptide(L)'
;MTFRAVKILQSADLIAAEDTRNTQKLLNHFDVQTKQISFHEHNTAERIPELISKLKQGLTIAQVSDAGMPSISDPGHELVVACIEQHINVVPLPGANAGITALIASGLSPQPFYFYGFLSRKPKEQREEIDDLRNKPETMIFYEAPHRLKKTLKNLLTQLGGDRQGALCRELTKKHEEFIRGTLDQLNEWANSTEIRGEFVIIISGNDQPDVDAEDPLQGLTIDQQVDFYIENGLPVNEAIKKVAKDHNLKKQVIYNQYHDIK
;
A
#
# COMPACT_ATOMS: atom_id res chain seq x y z
N MET A 1 18.07 -12.12 -6.15
CA MET A 1 17.56 -12.09 -7.53
C MET A 1 17.46 -13.53 -8.03
N THR A 2 16.43 -13.87 -8.84
CA THR A 2 16.31 -15.22 -9.41
C THR A 2 17.23 -15.40 -10.61
N PHE A 3 17.63 -16.64 -10.92
CA PHE A 3 18.42 -16.92 -12.13
C PHE A 3 17.72 -16.48 -13.42
N ARG A 4 16.37 -16.56 -13.44
CA ARG A 4 15.57 -16.07 -14.58
C ARG A 4 15.72 -14.54 -14.72
N ALA A 5 15.64 -13.80 -13.63
CA ALA A 5 15.79 -12.34 -13.65
C ALA A 5 17.18 -11.93 -14.17
N VAL A 6 18.26 -12.59 -13.70
CA VAL A 6 19.61 -12.33 -14.19
C VAL A 6 19.72 -12.56 -15.69
N LYS A 7 19.22 -13.70 -16.21
CA LYS A 7 19.22 -13.99 -17.65
C LYS A 7 18.46 -12.94 -18.46
N ILE A 8 17.30 -12.52 -17.98
CA ILE A 8 16.49 -11.48 -18.69
C ILE A 8 17.24 -10.15 -18.68
N LEU A 9 17.82 -9.75 -17.54
CA LEU A 9 18.62 -8.50 -17.49
C LEU A 9 19.83 -8.53 -18.43
N GLN A 10 20.48 -9.70 -18.59
CA GLN A 10 21.60 -9.89 -19.51
C GLN A 10 21.17 -9.85 -20.99
N SER A 11 19.95 -10.30 -21.31
CA SER A 11 19.43 -10.40 -22.69
C SER A 11 18.53 -9.23 -23.11
N ALA A 12 18.11 -8.37 -22.19
CA ALA A 12 17.30 -7.19 -22.49
C ALA A 12 18.14 -6.14 -23.27
N ASP A 13 17.48 -5.39 -24.14
CA ASP A 13 18.10 -4.30 -24.89
C ASP A 13 18.28 -3.05 -24.03
N LEU A 14 17.43 -2.89 -23.01
CA LEU A 14 17.43 -1.74 -22.11
C LEU A 14 16.89 -2.10 -20.74
N ILE A 15 17.45 -1.48 -19.69
CA ILE A 15 16.92 -1.55 -18.33
C ILE A 15 16.34 -0.18 -17.95
N ALA A 16 15.07 -0.14 -17.58
CA ALA A 16 14.41 1.02 -17.00
C ALA A 16 14.50 0.90 -15.47
N ALA A 17 15.35 1.71 -14.84
CA ALA A 17 15.72 1.62 -13.42
C ALA A 17 15.21 2.81 -12.62
N GLU A 18 14.69 2.58 -11.44
CA GLU A 18 14.25 3.63 -10.50
C GLU A 18 15.45 4.53 -10.11
N ASP A 19 16.50 3.96 -9.53
CA ASP A 19 17.79 4.63 -9.35
C ASP A 19 18.88 3.83 -10.06
N THR A 20 19.39 4.40 -11.14
CA THR A 20 20.46 3.78 -11.96
C THR A 20 21.73 3.51 -11.17
N ARG A 21 22.00 4.28 -10.10
CA ARG A 21 23.20 4.10 -9.24
C ARG A 21 23.06 2.86 -8.35
N ASN A 22 21.86 2.61 -7.83
CA ASN A 22 21.59 1.41 -7.02
C ASN A 22 21.54 0.17 -7.90
N THR A 23 20.84 0.26 -9.01
CA THR A 23 20.78 -0.82 -10.01
C THR A 23 22.17 -1.19 -10.52
N GLN A 24 23.05 -0.22 -10.77
CA GLN A 24 24.42 -0.49 -11.26
C GLN A 24 25.23 -1.39 -10.33
N LYS A 25 25.02 -1.30 -9.02
CA LYS A 25 25.70 -2.19 -8.05
C LYS A 25 25.32 -3.65 -8.27
N LEU A 26 24.04 -3.93 -8.54
CA LEU A 26 23.55 -5.28 -8.83
C LEU A 26 23.98 -5.75 -10.22
N LEU A 27 23.95 -4.88 -11.23
CA LEU A 27 24.41 -5.21 -12.58
C LEU A 27 25.88 -5.60 -12.58
N ASN A 28 26.73 -4.86 -11.87
CA ASN A 28 28.15 -5.19 -11.70
C ASN A 28 28.34 -6.53 -10.98
N HIS A 29 27.55 -6.81 -9.93
CA HIS A 29 27.64 -8.08 -9.18
C HIS A 29 27.29 -9.30 -10.04
N PHE A 30 26.39 -9.17 -11.00
CA PHE A 30 25.93 -10.26 -11.88
C PHE A 30 26.51 -10.19 -13.30
N ASP A 31 27.55 -9.37 -13.53
CA ASP A 31 28.18 -9.17 -14.85
C ASP A 31 27.20 -8.83 -15.97
N VAL A 32 26.19 -8.02 -15.67
CA VAL A 32 25.19 -7.52 -16.63
C VAL A 32 25.70 -6.23 -17.25
N GLN A 33 25.85 -6.21 -18.59
CA GLN A 33 26.35 -5.06 -19.35
C GLN A 33 25.24 -4.25 -20.05
N THR A 34 23.99 -4.61 -19.82
CA THR A 34 22.82 -3.97 -20.46
C THR A 34 22.74 -2.50 -20.04
N LYS A 35 22.53 -1.64 -21.03
CA LYS A 35 22.37 -0.19 -20.79
C LYS A 35 21.14 0.08 -19.93
N GLN A 36 21.22 1.11 -19.08
CA GLN A 36 20.11 1.52 -18.26
C GLN A 36 19.75 2.99 -18.48
N ILE A 37 18.47 3.29 -18.26
CA ILE A 37 17.92 4.65 -18.19
C ILE A 37 17.15 4.81 -16.88
N SER A 38 17.04 6.05 -16.41
CA SER A 38 16.22 6.33 -15.22
C SER A 38 14.72 6.28 -15.57
N PHE A 39 13.96 5.59 -14.70
CA PHE A 39 12.51 5.51 -14.76
C PHE A 39 11.95 5.55 -13.33
N HIS A 40 11.62 6.72 -12.84
CA HIS A 40 11.16 6.98 -11.47
C HIS A 40 9.87 7.81 -11.48
N GLU A 41 9.19 7.91 -10.36
CA GLU A 41 7.89 8.57 -10.20
C GLU A 41 7.82 9.97 -10.86
N HIS A 42 8.91 10.74 -10.80
CA HIS A 42 8.91 12.12 -11.33
C HIS A 42 9.16 12.23 -12.84
N ASN A 43 9.50 11.14 -13.52
CA ASN A 43 9.75 11.17 -14.98
C ASN A 43 8.89 10.19 -15.79
N THR A 44 7.93 9.49 -15.18
CA THR A 44 7.07 8.51 -15.86
C THR A 44 6.35 9.11 -17.06
N ALA A 45 5.78 10.30 -16.91
CA ALA A 45 5.03 10.96 -18.00
C ALA A 45 5.87 11.21 -19.27
N GLU A 46 7.16 11.55 -19.11
CA GLU A 46 8.10 11.77 -20.20
C GLU A 46 8.62 10.44 -20.76
N ARG A 47 8.95 9.48 -19.88
CA ARG A 47 9.60 8.23 -20.24
C ARG A 47 8.68 7.19 -20.87
N ILE A 48 7.41 7.12 -20.47
CA ILE A 48 6.47 6.12 -20.99
C ILE A 48 6.35 6.18 -22.52
N PRO A 49 6.12 7.34 -23.18
CA PRO A 49 6.07 7.40 -24.63
C PRO A 49 7.36 6.92 -25.31
N GLU A 50 8.53 7.26 -24.75
CA GLU A 50 9.84 6.81 -25.25
C GLU A 50 9.97 5.28 -25.18
N LEU A 51 9.64 4.69 -24.01
CA LEU A 51 9.73 3.25 -23.80
C LEU A 51 8.74 2.48 -24.69
N ILE A 52 7.51 2.95 -24.82
CA ILE A 52 6.51 2.36 -25.73
C ILE A 52 6.99 2.40 -27.18
N SER A 53 7.59 3.49 -27.62
CA SER A 53 8.15 3.59 -28.97
C SER A 53 9.25 2.56 -29.22
N LYS A 54 10.15 2.35 -28.24
CA LYS A 54 11.22 1.35 -28.32
C LYS A 54 10.66 -0.08 -28.31
N LEU A 55 9.69 -0.37 -27.46
CA LEU A 55 9.02 -1.67 -27.41
C LEU A 55 8.32 -2.02 -28.73
N LYS A 56 7.65 -1.04 -29.38
CA LYS A 56 7.06 -1.20 -30.72
C LYS A 56 8.08 -1.47 -31.83
N GLN A 57 9.32 -1.04 -31.65
CA GLN A 57 10.43 -1.35 -32.54
C GLN A 57 11.01 -2.76 -32.33
N GLY A 58 10.45 -3.51 -31.37
CA GLY A 58 10.86 -4.89 -31.08
C GLY A 58 11.92 -5.01 -29.99
N LEU A 59 12.27 -3.91 -29.29
CA LEU A 59 13.22 -3.99 -28.19
C LEU A 59 12.56 -4.65 -26.97
N THR A 60 13.36 -5.39 -26.22
CA THR A 60 13.00 -5.94 -24.90
C THR A 60 13.49 -5.00 -23.80
N ILE A 61 12.58 -4.56 -22.95
CA ILE A 61 12.89 -3.64 -21.85
C ILE A 61 12.63 -4.34 -20.53
N ALA A 62 13.63 -4.36 -19.63
CA ALA A 62 13.47 -4.84 -18.27
C ALA A 62 13.27 -3.66 -17.31
N GLN A 63 12.14 -3.62 -16.60
CA GLN A 63 11.91 -2.63 -15.55
C GLN A 63 12.35 -3.18 -14.20
N VAL A 64 13.05 -2.36 -13.40
CA VAL A 64 13.54 -2.71 -12.06
C VAL A 64 13.29 -1.56 -11.08
N SER A 65 13.04 -1.91 -9.81
CA SER A 65 13.00 -1.00 -8.67
C SER A 65 14.22 -1.17 -7.78
N ASP A 66 14.43 -0.27 -6.84
CA ASP A 66 15.57 -0.28 -5.93
C ASP A 66 15.52 -1.46 -4.96
N ALA A 67 14.30 -1.86 -4.54
CA ALA A 67 14.06 -2.98 -3.64
C ALA A 67 12.78 -3.73 -4.00
N GLY A 68 12.86 -5.07 -3.99
CA GLY A 68 11.69 -5.91 -4.27
C GLY A 68 11.27 -5.96 -5.74
N MET A 69 9.97 -6.06 -5.97
CA MET A 69 9.35 -6.06 -7.30
C MET A 69 8.74 -4.68 -7.59
N PRO A 70 8.90 -4.15 -8.81
CA PRO A 70 8.32 -2.85 -9.18
C PRO A 70 6.78 -2.87 -9.17
N SER A 71 6.16 -1.69 -9.29
CA SER A 71 4.72 -1.46 -9.48
C SER A 71 3.82 -1.69 -8.26
N ILE A 72 4.36 -1.99 -7.07
CA ILE A 72 3.56 -2.10 -5.83
C ILE A 72 3.63 -0.80 -5.02
N SER A 73 4.83 -0.41 -4.58
CA SER A 73 5.08 0.86 -3.88
C SER A 73 6.13 1.70 -4.61
N ASP A 74 6.47 1.30 -5.80
CA ASP A 74 7.50 1.86 -6.68
C ASP A 74 6.89 2.14 -8.06
N PRO A 75 7.55 2.95 -8.91
CA PRO A 75 7.09 3.23 -10.26
C PRO A 75 6.98 1.96 -11.11
N GLY A 76 6.06 1.97 -12.07
CA GLY A 76 5.91 0.87 -13.03
C GLY A 76 4.49 0.57 -13.46
N HIS A 77 3.51 0.77 -12.61
CA HIS A 77 2.11 0.48 -12.91
C HIS A 77 1.65 1.19 -14.19
N GLU A 78 1.98 2.47 -14.35
CA GLU A 78 1.59 3.27 -15.51
C GLU A 78 2.23 2.74 -16.80
N LEU A 79 3.47 2.25 -16.74
CA LEU A 79 4.11 1.62 -17.90
C LEU A 79 3.45 0.29 -18.26
N VAL A 80 3.08 -0.51 -17.27
CA VAL A 80 2.33 -1.76 -17.47
C VAL A 80 0.99 -1.48 -18.14
N VAL A 81 0.23 -0.49 -17.66
CA VAL A 81 -1.04 -0.08 -18.26
C VAL A 81 -0.84 0.35 -19.72
N ALA A 82 0.14 1.23 -19.97
CA ALA A 82 0.44 1.69 -21.32
C ALA A 82 0.86 0.55 -22.27
N CYS A 83 1.61 -0.45 -21.78
CA CYS A 83 1.95 -1.64 -22.57
C CYS A 83 0.71 -2.46 -22.92
N ILE A 84 -0.18 -2.71 -21.96
CA ILE A 84 -1.42 -3.46 -22.16
C ILE A 84 -2.32 -2.76 -23.20
N GLU A 85 -2.52 -1.46 -23.08
CA GLU A 85 -3.29 -0.65 -24.05
C GLU A 85 -2.75 -0.71 -25.46
N GLN A 86 -1.42 -0.90 -25.62
CA GLN A 86 -0.75 -1.00 -26.89
C GLN A 86 -0.51 -2.45 -27.35
N HIS A 87 -1.12 -3.44 -26.67
CA HIS A 87 -0.97 -4.88 -26.92
C HIS A 87 0.49 -5.37 -26.89
N ILE A 88 1.33 -4.71 -26.08
CA ILE A 88 2.70 -5.12 -25.81
C ILE A 88 2.71 -6.12 -24.67
N ASN A 89 3.41 -7.25 -24.86
CA ASN A 89 3.47 -8.31 -23.86
C ASN A 89 4.21 -7.87 -22.59
N VAL A 90 3.61 -8.07 -21.44
CA VAL A 90 4.18 -7.80 -20.11
C VAL A 90 4.42 -9.12 -19.40
N VAL A 91 5.67 -9.41 -19.05
CA VAL A 91 6.07 -10.67 -18.39
C VAL A 91 6.58 -10.38 -16.98
N PRO A 92 5.84 -10.77 -15.91
CA PRO A 92 6.32 -10.61 -14.54
C PRO A 92 7.44 -11.60 -14.25
N LEU A 93 8.46 -11.14 -13.52
CA LEU A 93 9.53 -11.99 -13.02
C LEU A 93 9.39 -12.13 -11.50
N PRO A 94 9.38 -13.36 -10.94
CA PRO A 94 9.37 -13.54 -9.49
C PRO A 94 10.56 -12.85 -8.83
N GLY A 95 10.29 -12.13 -7.75
CA GLY A 95 11.29 -11.38 -6.99
C GLY A 95 10.98 -11.32 -5.50
N ALA A 96 11.84 -10.66 -4.76
CA ALA A 96 11.64 -10.43 -3.34
C ALA A 96 10.40 -9.54 -3.11
N ASN A 97 9.66 -9.83 -2.02
CA ASN A 97 8.53 -9.03 -1.57
C ASN A 97 8.56 -8.96 -0.05
N ALA A 98 8.76 -7.77 0.49
CA ALA A 98 8.90 -7.58 1.93
C ALA A 98 7.59 -7.92 2.69
N GLY A 99 6.41 -7.58 2.14
CA GLY A 99 5.12 -7.82 2.79
C GLY A 99 4.86 -9.31 3.01
N ILE A 100 5.01 -10.14 1.96
CA ILE A 100 4.80 -11.59 2.05
C ILE A 100 5.90 -12.25 2.90
N THR A 101 7.14 -11.79 2.78
CA THR A 101 8.25 -12.30 3.60
C THR A 101 8.01 -12.02 5.09
N ALA A 102 7.51 -10.82 5.43
CA ALA A 102 7.12 -10.48 6.80
C ALA A 102 5.94 -11.33 7.29
N LEU A 103 4.91 -11.50 6.45
CA LEU A 103 3.71 -12.25 6.81
C LEU A 103 4.03 -13.67 7.22
N ILE A 104 4.79 -14.43 6.43
CA ILE A 104 5.14 -15.83 6.72
C ILE A 104 6.00 -15.98 7.98
N ALA A 105 6.69 -14.92 8.41
CA ALA A 105 7.51 -14.90 9.62
C ALA A 105 6.80 -14.23 10.82
N SER A 106 5.63 -13.64 10.64
CA SER A 106 4.92 -12.91 11.70
C SER A 106 4.37 -13.80 12.81
N GLY A 107 3.96 -15.02 12.47
CA GLY A 107 3.20 -15.94 13.34
C GLY A 107 1.69 -15.68 13.34
N LEU A 108 1.21 -14.73 12.55
CA LEU A 108 -0.22 -14.43 12.36
C LEU A 108 -0.80 -15.27 11.21
N SER A 109 -2.14 -15.34 11.11
CA SER A 109 -2.80 -16.06 10.02
C SER A 109 -2.33 -15.55 8.65
N PRO A 110 -1.78 -16.41 7.79
CA PRO A 110 -1.28 -15.96 6.51
C PRO A 110 -2.35 -15.84 5.43
N GLN A 111 -3.59 -16.28 5.69
CA GLN A 111 -4.70 -16.28 4.74
C GLN A 111 -6.05 -16.17 5.44
N PRO A 112 -6.98 -15.34 4.91
CA PRO A 112 -6.71 -14.29 3.92
C PRO A 112 -5.86 -13.16 4.52
N PHE A 113 -5.24 -12.35 3.66
CA PHE A 113 -4.52 -11.16 4.09
C PHE A 113 -4.84 -9.96 3.20
N TYR A 114 -4.73 -8.78 3.78
CA TYR A 114 -4.93 -7.51 3.11
C TYR A 114 -3.63 -6.70 3.07
N PHE A 115 -3.08 -6.50 1.90
CA PHE A 115 -1.92 -5.63 1.71
C PHE A 115 -2.38 -4.19 1.50
N TYR A 116 -2.10 -3.34 2.47
CA TYR A 116 -2.44 -1.91 2.42
C TYR A 116 -1.31 -1.07 1.82
N GLY A 117 -0.05 -1.39 2.15
CA GLY A 117 1.10 -0.55 1.82
C GLY A 117 1.31 0.57 2.84
N PHE A 118 1.56 1.79 2.38
CA PHE A 118 1.80 2.94 3.26
C PHE A 118 0.50 3.67 3.61
N LEU A 119 0.27 3.87 4.91
CA LEU A 119 -0.79 4.74 5.41
C LEU A 119 -0.48 6.23 5.08
N SER A 120 -1.53 7.04 4.94
CA SER A 120 -1.40 8.47 4.67
C SER A 120 -0.43 9.18 5.63
N ARG A 121 0.30 10.15 5.08
CA ARG A 121 1.17 11.03 5.89
C ARG A 121 0.39 12.05 6.70
N LYS A 122 -0.83 12.36 6.30
CA LYS A 122 -1.70 13.34 6.97
C LYS A 122 -2.41 12.68 8.15
N PRO A 123 -2.29 13.25 9.38
CA PRO A 123 -2.80 12.58 10.59
C PRO A 123 -4.30 12.29 10.59
N LYS A 124 -5.10 13.15 9.97
CA LYS A 124 -6.54 12.95 9.89
C LYS A 124 -6.88 11.80 8.94
N GLU A 125 -6.33 11.85 7.72
CA GLU A 125 -6.54 10.80 6.73
C GLU A 125 -6.06 9.44 7.24
N GLN A 126 -4.88 9.38 7.88
CA GLN A 126 -4.36 8.13 8.46
C GLN A 126 -5.31 7.51 9.49
N ARG A 127 -5.93 8.34 10.34
CA ARG A 127 -6.90 7.83 11.33
C ARG A 127 -8.18 7.31 10.66
N GLU A 128 -8.66 8.01 9.64
CA GLU A 128 -9.82 7.57 8.86
C GLU A 128 -9.52 6.23 8.16
N GLU A 129 -8.35 6.10 7.53
CA GLU A 129 -7.89 4.85 6.91
C GLU A 129 -7.83 3.69 7.90
N ILE A 130 -7.30 3.91 9.11
CA ILE A 130 -7.20 2.86 10.13
C ILE A 130 -8.60 2.49 10.68
N ASP A 131 -9.48 3.46 10.84
CA ASP A 131 -10.86 3.23 11.30
C ASP A 131 -11.63 2.36 10.29
N ASP A 132 -11.50 2.64 9.00
CA ASP A 132 -12.06 1.83 7.91
C ASP A 132 -11.55 0.36 7.93
N LEU A 133 -10.39 0.12 8.55
CA LEU A 133 -9.77 -1.21 8.68
C LEU A 133 -10.11 -1.93 9.99
N ARG A 134 -10.80 -1.27 10.93
CA ARG A 134 -11.02 -1.75 12.30
C ARG A 134 -11.69 -3.13 12.36
N ASN A 135 -12.67 -3.37 11.49
CA ASN A 135 -13.47 -4.59 11.48
C ASN A 135 -13.02 -5.62 10.43
N LYS A 136 -11.89 -5.39 9.74
CA LYS A 136 -11.37 -6.36 8.77
C LYS A 136 -10.95 -7.66 9.46
N PRO A 137 -11.45 -8.82 8.98
CA PRO A 137 -11.09 -10.12 9.53
C PRO A 137 -9.73 -10.62 9.03
N GLU A 138 -9.19 -10.05 7.95
CA GLU A 138 -7.94 -10.46 7.34
C GLU A 138 -6.73 -9.89 8.09
N THR A 139 -5.64 -10.62 8.11
CA THR A 139 -4.33 -10.08 8.53
C THR A 139 -3.91 -8.95 7.61
N MET A 140 -3.53 -7.83 8.19
CA MET A 140 -3.20 -6.59 7.47
C MET A 140 -1.69 -6.37 7.43
N ILE A 141 -1.20 -5.92 6.27
CA ILE A 141 0.22 -5.65 6.02
C ILE A 141 0.41 -4.18 5.66
N PHE A 142 1.27 -3.49 6.42
CA PHE A 142 1.63 -2.09 6.18
C PHE A 142 3.14 -1.95 6.02
N TYR A 143 3.55 -1.01 5.18
CA TYR A 143 4.92 -0.51 5.12
C TYR A 143 5.06 0.76 5.94
N GLU A 144 6.19 0.93 6.65
CA GLU A 144 6.38 2.15 7.41
C GLU A 144 7.85 2.58 7.49
N ALA A 145 8.05 3.88 7.41
CA ALA A 145 9.36 4.50 7.56
C ALA A 145 9.71 4.68 9.05
N PRO A 146 11.01 4.60 9.44
CA PRO A 146 11.43 4.64 10.84
C PRO A 146 10.95 5.88 11.58
N HIS A 147 11.01 7.04 10.96
CA HIS A 147 10.61 8.32 11.58
C HIS A 147 9.10 8.45 11.81
N ARG A 148 8.28 7.59 11.21
CA ARG A 148 6.82 7.57 11.35
C ARG A 148 6.33 6.49 12.30
N LEU A 149 7.11 5.42 12.52
CA LEU A 149 6.68 4.18 13.19
C LEU A 149 5.98 4.43 14.52
N LYS A 150 6.58 5.24 15.42
CA LYS A 150 5.99 5.54 16.74
C LYS A 150 4.59 6.13 16.64
N LYS A 151 4.40 7.07 15.73
CA LYS A 151 3.11 7.73 15.52
C LYS A 151 2.09 6.77 14.92
N THR A 152 2.50 5.98 13.94
CA THR A 152 1.63 5.00 13.27
C THR A 152 1.18 3.92 14.26
N LEU A 153 2.09 3.37 15.07
CA LEU A 153 1.73 2.40 16.11
C LEU A 153 0.75 2.99 17.14
N LYS A 154 0.97 4.24 17.58
CA LYS A 154 0.03 4.91 18.47
C LYS A 154 -1.37 5.06 17.85
N ASN A 155 -1.47 5.38 16.56
CA ASN A 155 -2.76 5.49 15.88
C ASN A 155 -3.42 4.11 15.72
N LEU A 156 -2.65 3.08 15.32
CA LEU A 156 -3.13 1.68 15.26
C LEU A 156 -3.65 1.21 16.62
N LEU A 157 -2.88 1.42 17.67
CA LEU A 157 -3.27 1.11 19.06
C LEU A 157 -4.59 1.79 19.46
N THR A 158 -4.72 3.08 19.15
CA THR A 158 -5.91 3.86 19.52
C THR A 158 -7.17 3.40 18.81
N GLN A 159 -7.06 3.00 17.54
CA GLN A 159 -8.21 2.65 16.69
C GLN A 159 -8.55 1.15 16.72
N LEU A 160 -7.54 0.29 16.81
CA LEU A 160 -7.73 -1.16 16.72
C LEU A 160 -7.75 -1.87 18.07
N GLY A 161 -7.39 -1.18 19.16
CA GLY A 161 -7.30 -1.73 20.51
C GLY A 161 -5.93 -2.34 20.85
N GLY A 162 -5.57 -2.28 22.15
CA GLY A 162 -4.25 -2.66 22.64
C GLY A 162 -3.94 -4.15 22.55
N ASP A 163 -4.96 -4.99 22.70
CA ASP A 163 -4.82 -6.45 22.69
C ASP A 163 -4.63 -7.07 21.29
N ARG A 164 -4.87 -6.28 20.23
CA ARG A 164 -4.70 -6.73 18.84
C ARG A 164 -3.28 -7.23 18.60
N GLN A 165 -3.15 -8.48 18.14
CA GLN A 165 -1.86 -9.09 17.87
C GLN A 165 -1.18 -8.47 16.64
N GLY A 166 0.14 -8.34 16.71
CA GLY A 166 0.93 -7.79 15.62
C GLY A 166 2.39 -8.26 15.59
N ALA A 167 3.07 -7.90 14.53
CA ALA A 167 4.49 -8.09 14.39
C ALA A 167 5.12 -6.89 13.66
N LEU A 168 6.28 -6.43 14.14
CA LEU A 168 7.15 -5.50 13.44
C LEU A 168 8.31 -6.29 12.85
N CYS A 169 8.46 -6.23 11.54
CA CYS A 169 9.56 -6.86 10.83
C CYS A 169 10.48 -5.74 10.33
N ARG A 170 11.63 -5.63 10.96
CA ARG A 170 12.62 -4.58 10.73
C ARG A 170 13.71 -5.07 9.81
N GLU A 171 14.13 -4.25 8.85
CA GLU A 171 15.31 -4.48 8.00
C GLU A 171 15.37 -5.91 7.40
N LEU A 172 14.21 -6.41 6.92
CA LEU A 172 14.09 -7.75 6.34
C LEU A 172 15.19 -8.03 5.33
N THR A 173 15.79 -9.21 5.44
CA THR A 173 16.90 -9.72 4.60
C THR A 173 18.21 -8.92 4.68
N LYS A 174 18.29 -7.92 5.57
CA LYS A 174 19.49 -7.10 5.78
C LYS A 174 20.25 -7.54 7.05
N LYS A 175 21.44 -6.98 7.27
CA LYS A 175 22.32 -7.32 8.40
C LYS A 175 21.66 -7.17 9.79
N HIS A 176 20.71 -6.24 9.91
CA HIS A 176 20.05 -5.91 11.17
C HIS A 176 18.57 -6.34 11.16
N GLU A 177 18.29 -7.48 10.52
CA GLU A 177 16.96 -8.08 10.50
C GLU A 177 16.50 -8.41 11.92
N GLU A 178 15.26 -8.00 12.25
CA GLU A 178 14.68 -8.20 13.57
C GLU A 178 13.16 -8.38 13.46
N PHE A 179 12.60 -9.25 14.32
CA PHE A 179 11.19 -9.50 14.42
C PHE A 179 10.70 -9.27 15.86
N ILE A 180 9.83 -8.30 16.06
CA ILE A 180 9.20 -7.99 17.34
C ILE A 180 7.71 -8.41 17.22
N ARG A 181 7.27 -9.33 18.08
CA ARG A 181 5.91 -9.88 18.08
C ARG A 181 5.23 -9.62 19.40
N GLY A 182 3.93 -9.37 19.39
CA GLY A 182 3.13 -9.14 20.58
C GLY A 182 1.85 -8.38 20.30
N THR A 183 1.23 -7.88 21.33
CA THR A 183 0.06 -7.00 21.20
C THR A 183 0.47 -5.60 20.73
N LEU A 184 -0.48 -4.82 20.23
CA LEU A 184 -0.23 -3.42 19.86
C LEU A 184 0.29 -2.58 21.03
N ASP A 185 -0.16 -2.87 22.26
CA ASP A 185 0.40 -2.25 23.48
C ASP A 185 1.89 -2.54 23.62
N GLN A 186 2.29 -3.81 23.53
CA GLN A 186 3.69 -4.24 23.64
C GLN A 186 4.56 -3.68 22.50
N LEU A 187 4.05 -3.68 21.28
CA LEU A 187 4.76 -3.12 20.14
C LEU A 187 4.95 -1.60 20.26
N ASN A 188 3.94 -0.89 20.77
CA ASN A 188 4.03 0.53 21.00
C ASN A 188 5.00 0.87 22.15
N GLU A 189 5.02 0.08 23.22
CA GLU A 189 5.98 0.20 24.33
C GLU A 189 7.40 -0.03 23.83
N TRP A 190 7.65 -1.12 23.08
CA TRP A 190 8.94 -1.38 22.46
C TRP A 190 9.40 -0.22 21.58
N ALA A 191 8.53 0.31 20.72
CA ALA A 191 8.89 1.43 19.87
C ALA A 191 9.23 2.70 20.66
N ASN A 192 8.57 2.94 21.78
CA ASN A 192 8.85 4.11 22.63
C ASN A 192 10.16 3.98 23.43
N SER A 193 10.54 2.76 23.81
CA SER A 193 11.77 2.47 24.59
C SER A 193 13.01 2.26 23.70
N THR A 194 12.83 2.16 22.36
CA THR A 194 13.91 1.83 21.42
C THR A 194 14.25 3.00 20.50
N GLU A 195 15.50 3.12 20.10
CA GLU A 195 15.90 4.00 19.00
C GLU A 195 15.49 3.38 17.66
N ILE A 196 14.53 3.99 16.99
CA ILE A 196 13.97 3.46 15.75
C ILE A 196 14.89 3.79 14.56
N ARG A 197 15.38 2.73 13.90
CA ARG A 197 16.20 2.80 12.68
C ARG A 197 15.79 1.71 11.71
N GLY A 198 16.01 1.96 10.42
CA GLY A 198 15.73 1.01 9.34
C GLY A 198 14.27 1.01 8.92
N GLU A 199 13.94 0.21 7.93
CA GLU A 199 12.62 0.09 7.33
C GLU A 199 11.79 -0.98 8.04
N PHE A 200 10.48 -0.79 8.09
CA PHE A 200 9.56 -1.66 8.80
C PHE A 200 8.45 -2.18 7.90
N VAL A 201 8.14 -3.44 8.08
CA VAL A 201 6.84 -4.01 7.71
C VAL A 201 6.06 -4.27 9.01
N ILE A 202 4.85 -3.74 9.09
CA ILE A 202 3.94 -3.93 10.22
C ILE A 202 2.89 -4.95 9.79
N ILE A 203 2.75 -6.04 10.54
CA ILE A 203 1.69 -7.04 10.34
C ILE A 203 0.76 -6.97 11.54
N ILE A 204 -0.54 -6.84 11.28
CA ILE A 204 -1.57 -6.77 12.34
C ILE A 204 -2.61 -7.85 12.06
N SER A 205 -3.00 -8.61 13.07
CA SER A 205 -4.09 -9.59 12.95
C SER A 205 -5.39 -8.90 12.54
N GLY A 206 -6.21 -9.63 11.81
CA GLY A 206 -7.59 -9.24 11.58
C GLY A 206 -8.40 -9.13 12.87
N ASN A 207 -9.61 -8.64 12.78
CA ASN A 207 -10.58 -8.64 13.87
C ASN A 207 -11.33 -9.97 13.85
N ASP A 208 -11.06 -10.84 14.81
CA ASP A 208 -11.76 -12.12 15.02
C ASP A 208 -13.07 -11.95 15.80
N GLN A 209 -13.26 -10.80 16.40
CA GLN A 209 -14.49 -10.37 17.06
C GLN A 209 -14.92 -9.03 16.46
N PRO A 210 -15.29 -9.00 15.14
CA PRO A 210 -15.86 -7.77 14.62
C PRO A 210 -17.02 -7.38 15.50
N ASP A 211 -17.13 -6.08 15.83
CA ASP A 211 -18.24 -5.59 16.63
C ASP A 211 -19.52 -6.24 16.06
N VAL A 212 -20.01 -7.30 16.76
CA VAL A 212 -21.23 -8.00 16.37
C VAL A 212 -22.33 -6.97 16.60
N ASP A 213 -22.81 -6.45 15.51
CA ASP A 213 -24.02 -5.64 15.46
C ASP A 213 -24.04 -4.38 16.36
N ALA A 214 -23.37 -3.34 15.96
CA ALA A 214 -24.26 -2.27 15.51
C ALA A 214 -24.81 -2.75 14.15
N GLU A 215 -26.03 -3.25 14.07
CA GLU A 215 -26.78 -3.25 12.81
C GLU A 215 -26.41 -1.93 12.14
N ASP A 216 -25.88 -1.96 10.95
CA ASP A 216 -25.51 -0.70 10.28
C ASP A 216 -26.76 0.19 10.41
N PRO A 217 -26.72 1.22 11.26
CA PRO A 217 -27.95 1.98 11.57
C PRO A 217 -28.51 2.63 10.30
N LEU A 218 -27.78 2.52 9.20
CA LEU A 218 -28.13 2.98 7.87
C LEU A 218 -28.64 1.85 6.98
N GLN A 219 -28.55 0.58 7.42
CA GLN A 219 -28.99 -0.56 6.62
C GLN A 219 -30.50 -0.49 6.39
N GLY A 220 -30.90 -0.43 5.12
CA GLY A 220 -32.30 -0.34 4.72
C GLY A 220 -32.90 1.09 4.73
N LEU A 221 -32.15 2.10 5.16
CA LEU A 221 -32.55 3.49 5.07
C LEU A 221 -32.37 4.04 3.66
N THR A 222 -33.30 4.87 3.21
CA THR A 222 -33.11 5.66 1.98
C THR A 222 -31.99 6.69 2.17
N ILE A 223 -31.46 7.22 1.08
CA ILE A 223 -30.40 8.26 1.11
C ILE A 223 -30.82 9.44 2.00
N ASP A 224 -32.06 9.88 1.88
CA ASP A 224 -32.58 11.02 2.66
C ASP A 224 -32.66 10.68 4.16
N GLN A 225 -33.14 9.48 4.49
CA GLN A 225 -33.16 8.98 5.87
C GLN A 225 -31.74 8.82 6.47
N GLN A 226 -30.75 8.47 5.64
CA GLN A 226 -29.34 8.43 6.08
C GLN A 226 -28.80 9.83 6.39
N VAL A 227 -29.18 10.84 5.61
CA VAL A 227 -28.84 12.24 5.90
C VAL A 227 -29.48 12.69 7.21
N ASP A 228 -30.78 12.40 7.39
CA ASP A 228 -31.51 12.73 8.63
C ASP A 228 -30.88 12.06 9.85
N PHE A 229 -30.50 10.79 9.75
CA PHE A 229 -29.81 10.06 10.81
C PHE A 229 -28.53 10.78 11.25
N TYR A 230 -27.70 11.25 10.32
CA TYR A 230 -26.50 11.98 10.68
C TYR A 230 -26.77 13.35 11.29
N ILE A 231 -27.84 14.01 10.85
CA ILE A 231 -28.26 15.30 11.43
C ILE A 231 -28.73 15.11 12.89
N GLU A 232 -29.54 14.09 13.14
CA GLU A 232 -30.02 13.74 14.48
C GLU A 232 -28.88 13.36 15.43
N ASN A 233 -27.81 12.78 14.89
CA ASN A 233 -26.57 12.50 15.62
C ASN A 233 -25.59 13.68 15.68
N GLY A 234 -26.05 14.89 15.40
CA GLY A 234 -25.34 16.15 15.65
C GLY A 234 -24.44 16.66 14.54
N LEU A 235 -24.49 16.06 13.33
CA LEU A 235 -23.78 16.63 12.20
C LEU A 235 -24.56 17.80 11.57
N PRO A 236 -23.89 18.88 11.18
CA PRO A 236 -24.50 19.91 10.34
C PRO A 236 -24.97 19.33 9.01
N VAL A 237 -26.12 19.78 8.49
CA VAL A 237 -26.73 19.29 7.24
C VAL A 237 -25.73 19.12 6.10
N ASN A 238 -24.89 20.10 5.87
CA ASN A 238 -23.89 20.06 4.80
C ASN A 238 -22.81 19.01 4.97
N GLU A 239 -22.46 18.66 6.21
CA GLU A 239 -21.49 17.60 6.53
C GLU A 239 -22.16 16.22 6.47
N ALA A 240 -23.42 16.09 6.89
CA ALA A 240 -24.23 14.88 6.73
C ALA A 240 -24.36 14.50 5.25
N ILE A 241 -24.76 15.44 4.41
CA ILE A 241 -24.84 15.26 2.94
C ILE A 241 -23.50 14.82 2.34
N LYS A 242 -22.39 15.45 2.79
CA LYS A 242 -21.05 15.10 2.30
C LYS A 242 -20.63 13.68 2.72
N LYS A 243 -21.01 13.26 3.93
CA LYS A 243 -20.71 11.93 4.45
C LYS A 243 -21.50 10.87 3.67
N VAL A 244 -22.81 11.02 3.51
CA VAL A 244 -23.64 10.12 2.70
C VAL A 244 -23.17 10.05 1.25
N ALA A 245 -22.77 11.18 0.65
CA ALA A 245 -22.21 11.20 -0.70
C ALA A 245 -20.92 10.38 -0.81
N LYS A 246 -20.05 10.45 0.19
CA LYS A 246 -18.81 9.63 0.27
C LYS A 246 -19.15 8.14 0.39
N ASP A 247 -20.07 7.78 1.29
CA ASP A 247 -20.44 6.40 1.58
C ASP A 247 -21.07 5.70 0.36
N HIS A 248 -21.82 6.45 -0.46
CA HIS A 248 -22.40 5.98 -1.71
C HIS A 248 -21.53 6.20 -2.96
N ASN A 249 -20.31 6.74 -2.81
CA ASN A 249 -19.43 7.11 -3.92
C ASN A 249 -20.09 8.05 -4.96
N LEU A 250 -20.90 8.99 -4.48
CA LEU A 250 -21.62 9.97 -5.27
C LEU A 250 -21.06 11.38 -5.08
N LYS A 251 -21.31 12.27 -6.05
CA LYS A 251 -20.96 13.69 -5.88
C LYS A 251 -21.89 14.33 -4.85
N LYS A 252 -21.33 15.15 -3.93
CA LYS A 252 -22.09 15.90 -2.92
C LYS A 252 -23.32 16.61 -3.50
N GLN A 253 -23.18 17.19 -4.69
CA GLN A 253 -24.28 17.92 -5.35
C GLN A 253 -25.47 17.02 -5.68
N VAL A 254 -25.25 15.75 -5.98
CA VAL A 254 -26.33 14.78 -6.27
C VAL A 254 -27.15 14.56 -5.02
N ILE A 255 -26.52 14.26 -3.89
CA ILE A 255 -27.22 14.05 -2.61
C ILE A 255 -27.89 15.33 -2.14
N TYR A 256 -27.21 16.48 -2.30
CA TYR A 256 -27.79 17.78 -1.96
C TYR A 256 -29.08 18.07 -2.73
N ASN A 257 -29.09 17.86 -4.05
CA ASN A 257 -30.26 18.07 -4.89
C ASN A 257 -31.38 17.10 -4.52
N GLN A 258 -31.07 15.83 -4.26
CA GLN A 258 -32.05 14.83 -3.85
C GLN A 258 -32.67 15.21 -2.50
N TYR A 259 -31.88 15.50 -1.49
CA TYR A 259 -32.34 15.83 -0.14
C TYR A 259 -33.18 17.12 -0.08
N HIS A 260 -32.94 18.07 -0.98
CA HIS A 260 -33.68 19.33 -1.05
C HIS A 260 -34.74 19.37 -2.18
N ASP A 261 -35.08 18.25 -2.81
CA ASP A 261 -36.05 18.16 -3.93
C ASP A 261 -35.79 19.17 -5.07
N ILE A 262 -34.49 19.49 -5.32
CA ILE A 262 -34.10 20.42 -6.39
C ILE A 262 -33.98 19.64 -7.70
N LYS A 263 -34.89 19.93 -8.66
CA LYS A 263 -34.88 19.32 -10.00
C LYS A 263 -33.83 19.93 -10.92
#